data_615865388e75a048bc648a12ad50d45b
#
_entry.id   615865388e75a048bc648a12ad50d45b
#
_cell.length_a   1.000
_cell.length_b   1.000
_cell.length_c   1.000
_cell.angle_alpha   90.00
_cell.angle_beta   90.00
_cell.angle_gamma   90.00
#
_symmetry.space_group_name_H-M   'P 1'
#
loop_
_entity.id
_entity.type
_entity.pdbx_description
1 polymer ?
#
loop_
_entity_poly.entity_id
_entity_poly.type
_entity_poly.pdbx_seq_one_letter_code
_entity_poly.pdbx_strand_id
1 'polypeptide(L)'
;MKILVQKFGGTSVANLECMKKVREKVQAGLNKGYKMVVVLSARSGETNRLLALASEWSSTPDPAECDSLVSTGEQVSIALFTMLLKDAGIRARSLLAWQIPIITDDDHGNARIESIDSQRLRSYLDEYDVLVAVSYTHLRAHETV
;
A
#
# COMPACT_ATOMS: atom_id res chain seq x y z
N MET A 1 -9.83 11.50 17.66
CA MET A 1 -9.65 10.44 16.63
C MET A 1 -8.43 9.61 17.00
N LYS A 2 -8.62 8.32 17.22
CA LYS A 2 -7.52 7.38 17.45
C LYS A 2 -7.24 6.65 16.14
N ILE A 3 -5.99 6.65 15.70
CA ILE A 3 -5.56 6.06 14.44
C ILE A 3 -4.61 4.89 14.73
N LEU A 4 -4.89 3.74 14.15
CA LEU A 4 -4.01 2.57 14.21
C LEU A 4 -3.49 2.28 12.81
N VAL A 5 -2.17 2.19 12.67
CA VAL A 5 -1.52 1.84 11.41
C VAL A 5 -1.06 0.39 11.49
N GLN A 6 -1.49 -0.42 10.53
CA GLN A 6 -1.07 -1.82 10.42
C GLN A 6 -0.45 -2.07 9.06
N LYS A 7 0.71 -2.70 9.05
CA LYS A 7 1.41 -3.09 7.83
C LYS A 7 1.38 -4.61 7.66
N PHE A 8 1.04 -5.06 6.46
CA PHE A 8 1.00 -6.48 6.11
C PHE A 8 1.89 -6.75 4.90
N GLY A 9 2.74 -7.76 5.02
CA GLY A 9 3.62 -8.19 3.94
C GLY A 9 2.92 -9.06 2.91
N GLY A 10 3.65 -9.42 1.85
CA GLY A 10 3.10 -10.14 0.70
C GLY A 10 2.49 -11.49 1.02
N THR A 11 3.03 -12.22 2.01
CA THR A 11 2.48 -13.53 2.43
C THR A 11 1.12 -13.39 3.11
N SER A 12 0.90 -12.28 3.82
CA SER A 12 -0.38 -12.00 4.48
C SER A 12 -1.49 -11.62 3.49
N VAL A 13 -1.14 -11.21 2.29
CA VAL A 13 -2.08 -10.79 1.24
C VAL A 13 -1.99 -11.67 -0.01
N ALA A 14 -1.39 -12.84 0.12
CA ALA A 14 -1.09 -13.73 -1.01
C ALA A 14 -2.32 -14.19 -1.79
N ASN A 15 -3.44 -14.40 -1.13
CA ASN A 15 -4.68 -14.88 -1.73
C ASN A 15 -5.90 -14.39 -0.95
N LEU A 16 -7.08 -14.73 -1.42
CA LEU A 16 -8.34 -14.31 -0.81
C LEU A 16 -8.47 -14.77 0.65
N GLU A 17 -8.09 -16.01 0.97
CA GLU A 17 -8.17 -16.52 2.34
C GLU A 17 -7.26 -15.75 3.31
N CYS A 18 -6.06 -15.42 2.86
CA CYS A 18 -5.13 -14.59 3.62
C CYS A 18 -5.71 -13.18 3.83
N MET A 19 -6.27 -12.58 2.79
CA MET A 19 -6.88 -11.25 2.89
C MET A 19 -8.11 -11.22 3.80
N LYS A 20 -8.89 -12.28 3.86
CA LYS A 20 -10.00 -12.41 4.82
C LYS A 20 -9.50 -12.36 6.26
N LYS A 21 -8.36 -12.97 6.55
CA LYS A 21 -7.73 -12.90 7.88
C LYS A 21 -7.27 -11.49 8.22
N VAL A 22 -6.71 -10.78 7.24
CA VAL A 22 -6.33 -9.36 7.41
C VAL A 22 -7.58 -8.53 7.69
N ARG A 23 -8.66 -8.77 6.97
CA ARG A 23 -9.95 -8.10 7.21
C ARG A 23 -10.44 -8.28 8.65
N GLU A 24 -10.32 -9.48 9.21
CA GLU A 24 -10.70 -9.74 10.60
C GLU A 24 -9.87 -8.90 11.57
N LYS A 25 -8.57 -8.75 11.33
CA LYS A 25 -7.70 -7.89 12.16
C LYS A 25 -8.09 -6.42 12.05
N VAL A 26 -8.42 -5.96 10.85
CA VAL A 26 -8.89 -4.59 10.63
C VAL A 26 -10.22 -4.36 11.36
N GLN A 27 -11.14 -5.30 11.25
CA GLN A 27 -12.42 -5.23 11.94
C GLN A 27 -12.23 -5.16 13.46
N ALA A 28 -11.29 -5.94 14.01
CA ALA A 28 -10.98 -5.89 15.43
C ALA A 28 -10.48 -4.50 15.87
N GLY A 29 -9.67 -3.83 15.04
CA GLY A 29 -9.23 -2.46 15.29
C GLY A 29 -10.40 -1.46 15.26
N LEU A 30 -11.29 -1.59 14.29
CA LEU A 30 -12.49 -0.77 14.20
C LEU A 30 -13.41 -0.96 15.41
N ASN A 31 -13.57 -2.19 15.87
CA ASN A 31 -14.39 -2.50 17.03
C ASN A 31 -13.84 -1.89 18.33
N LYS A 32 -12.53 -1.62 18.38
CA LYS A 32 -11.89 -0.91 19.49
C LYS A 32 -11.98 0.61 19.39
N GLY A 33 -12.62 1.12 18.36
CA GLY A 33 -12.82 2.56 18.14
C GLY A 33 -11.71 3.25 17.36
N TYR A 34 -10.79 2.51 16.76
CA TYR A 34 -9.76 3.09 15.91
C TYR A 34 -10.26 3.42 14.51
N LYS A 35 -9.73 4.48 13.92
CA LYS A 35 -9.64 4.64 12.47
C LYS A 35 -8.40 3.86 12.01
N MET A 36 -8.50 3.16 10.90
CA MET A 36 -7.45 2.24 10.46
C MET A 36 -6.73 2.77 9.22
N VAL A 37 -5.40 2.70 9.26
CA VAL A 37 -4.56 2.87 8.06
C VAL A 37 -3.84 1.55 7.82
N VAL A 38 -4.18 0.90 6.73
CA VAL A 38 -3.65 -0.43 6.38
C VAL A 38 -2.68 -0.26 5.23
N VAL A 39 -1.43 -0.67 5.44
CA VAL A 39 -0.36 -0.56 4.45
C VAL A 39 -0.06 -1.97 3.92
N LEU A 40 -0.23 -2.15 2.61
CA LEU A 40 -0.07 -3.45 1.97
C LEU A 40 1.10 -3.47 0.99
N SER A 41 1.76 -4.62 0.92
CA SER A 41 2.74 -4.94 -0.12
C SER A 41 2.04 -5.63 -1.31
N ALA A 42 2.77 -5.83 -2.40
CA ALA A 42 2.34 -6.72 -3.46
C ALA A 42 2.13 -8.14 -2.90
N ARG A 43 1.24 -8.91 -3.51
CA ARG A 43 1.03 -10.31 -3.14
C ARG A 43 2.31 -11.12 -3.33
N SER A 44 2.49 -12.16 -2.50
CA SER A 44 3.66 -13.04 -2.55
C SER A 44 3.93 -13.51 -3.98
N GLY A 45 5.18 -13.35 -4.44
CA GLY A 45 5.62 -13.74 -5.78
C GLY A 45 5.34 -12.71 -6.88
N GLU A 46 4.51 -11.71 -6.64
CA GLU A 46 4.10 -10.75 -7.68
C GLU A 46 5.25 -9.85 -8.14
N THR A 47 6.04 -9.33 -7.21
CA THR A 47 7.22 -8.51 -7.54
C THR A 47 8.21 -9.28 -8.42
N ASN A 48 8.49 -10.53 -8.07
CA ASN A 48 9.38 -11.38 -8.85
C ASN A 48 8.83 -11.69 -10.24
N ARG A 49 7.51 -11.90 -10.35
CA ARG A 49 6.84 -12.11 -11.63
C ARG A 49 6.99 -10.89 -12.54
N LEU A 50 6.79 -9.71 -12.00
CA LEU A 50 6.92 -8.46 -12.77
C LEU A 50 8.36 -8.17 -13.17
N LEU A 51 9.34 -8.43 -12.29
CA LEU A 51 10.75 -8.28 -12.63
C LEU A 51 11.19 -9.29 -13.70
N ALA A 52 10.70 -10.51 -13.64
CA ALA A 52 10.95 -11.51 -14.69
C ALA A 52 10.38 -11.06 -16.04
N LEU A 53 9.19 -10.46 -16.03
CA LEU A 53 8.58 -9.88 -17.23
C LEU A 53 9.46 -8.77 -17.82
N ALA A 54 10.00 -7.87 -16.98
CA ALA A 54 10.90 -6.82 -17.44
C ALA A 54 12.14 -7.39 -18.13
N SER A 55 12.73 -8.46 -17.57
CA SER A 55 13.90 -9.13 -18.14
C SER A 55 13.59 -9.86 -19.44
N GLU A 56 12.36 -10.33 -19.62
CA GLU A 56 11.89 -10.91 -20.88
C GLU A 56 11.79 -9.87 -21.98
N TRP A 57 11.33 -8.65 -21.63
CA TRP A 57 11.10 -7.58 -22.60
C TRP A 57 12.35 -6.76 -22.91
N SER A 58 13.32 -6.72 -22.01
CA SER A 58 14.55 -5.93 -22.17
C SER A 58 15.73 -6.69 -21.63
N SER A 59 16.85 -6.69 -22.39
CA SER A 59 18.14 -7.22 -21.90
C SER A 59 18.81 -6.30 -20.90
N THR A 60 18.39 -5.03 -20.85
CA THR A 60 18.91 -4.00 -19.94
C THR A 60 17.75 -3.22 -19.32
N PRO A 61 16.92 -3.86 -18.46
CA PRO A 61 15.76 -3.19 -17.89
C PRO A 61 16.15 -1.91 -17.18
N ASP A 62 15.49 -0.79 -17.54
CA ASP A 62 15.72 0.49 -16.90
C ASP A 62 15.23 0.46 -15.45
N PRO A 63 16.07 0.86 -14.46
CA PRO A 63 15.67 0.81 -13.05
C PRO A 63 14.42 1.60 -12.72
N ALA A 64 14.25 2.80 -13.27
CA ALA A 64 13.08 3.63 -13.01
C ALA A 64 11.79 3.00 -13.57
N GLU A 65 11.88 2.41 -14.77
CA GLU A 65 10.74 1.69 -15.36
C GLU A 65 10.43 0.39 -14.62
N CYS A 66 11.46 -0.30 -14.10
CA CYS A 66 11.23 -1.45 -13.22
C CYS A 66 10.48 -1.05 -11.96
N ASP A 67 10.84 0.06 -11.34
CA ASP A 67 10.14 0.56 -10.14
C ASP A 67 8.67 0.88 -10.46
N SER A 68 8.39 1.53 -11.59
CA SER A 68 7.03 1.77 -12.05
C SER A 68 6.26 0.47 -12.27
N LEU A 69 6.90 -0.51 -12.89
CA LEU A 69 6.28 -1.80 -13.17
C LEU A 69 5.93 -2.54 -11.87
N VAL A 70 6.87 -2.67 -10.94
CA VAL A 70 6.62 -3.42 -9.69
C VAL A 70 5.62 -2.72 -8.77
N SER A 71 5.48 -1.41 -8.85
CA SER A 71 4.48 -0.66 -8.08
C SER A 71 3.05 -1.07 -8.44
N THR A 72 2.82 -1.58 -9.66
CA THR A 72 1.49 -2.06 -10.07
C THR A 72 1.01 -3.24 -9.24
N GLY A 73 1.91 -4.08 -8.75
CA GLY A 73 1.55 -5.20 -7.87
C GLY A 73 0.96 -4.75 -6.56
N GLU A 74 1.45 -3.67 -6.00
CA GLU A 74 0.92 -3.08 -4.78
C GLU A 74 -0.44 -2.42 -5.03
N GLN A 75 -0.61 -1.79 -6.18
CA GLN A 75 -1.89 -1.20 -6.58
C GLN A 75 -2.98 -2.27 -6.70
N VAL A 76 -2.65 -3.44 -7.23
CA VAL A 76 -3.57 -4.58 -7.28
C VAL A 76 -3.99 -4.99 -5.87
N SER A 77 -3.05 -5.15 -4.95
CA SER A 77 -3.33 -5.55 -3.56
C SER A 77 -4.28 -4.59 -2.87
N ILE A 78 -4.01 -3.29 -2.94
CA ILE A 78 -4.84 -2.29 -2.23
C ILE A 78 -6.25 -2.21 -2.82
N ALA A 79 -6.39 -2.35 -4.13
CA ALA A 79 -7.70 -2.33 -4.78
C ALA A 79 -8.53 -3.56 -4.38
N LEU A 80 -7.94 -4.76 -4.43
CA LEU A 80 -8.62 -6.00 -4.08
C LEU A 80 -9.04 -6.01 -2.60
N PHE A 81 -8.14 -5.62 -1.71
CA PHE A 81 -8.46 -5.58 -0.28
C PHE A 81 -9.54 -4.56 0.04
N THR A 82 -9.50 -3.40 -0.60
CA THR A 82 -10.53 -2.37 -0.43
C THR A 82 -11.90 -2.86 -0.88
N MET A 83 -11.97 -3.59 -1.99
CA MET A 83 -13.22 -4.23 -2.44
C MET A 83 -13.74 -5.21 -1.38
N LEU A 84 -12.85 -6.00 -0.79
CA LEU A 84 -13.22 -6.96 0.26
C LEU A 84 -13.76 -6.26 1.51
N LEU A 85 -13.18 -5.13 1.90
CA LEU A 85 -13.69 -4.32 3.01
C LEU A 85 -15.06 -3.73 2.71
N LYS A 86 -15.25 -3.19 1.52
CA LYS A 86 -16.53 -2.60 1.11
C LYS A 86 -17.66 -3.63 1.06
N ASP A 87 -17.34 -4.85 0.60
CA ASP A 87 -18.33 -5.93 0.59
C ASP A 87 -18.78 -6.32 2.01
N ALA A 88 -17.95 -6.07 3.01
CA ALA A 88 -18.29 -6.27 4.43
C ALA A 88 -18.98 -5.05 5.06
N GLY A 89 -19.34 -4.05 4.27
CA GLY A 89 -20.01 -2.83 4.75
C GLY A 89 -19.09 -1.81 5.40
N ILE A 90 -17.77 -1.96 5.26
CA ILE A 90 -16.79 -1.05 5.84
C ILE A 90 -16.54 0.12 4.89
N ARG A 91 -16.58 1.35 5.41
CA ARG A 91 -16.24 2.54 4.63
C ARG A 91 -14.73 2.61 4.45
N ALA A 92 -14.26 2.16 3.30
CA ALA A 92 -12.84 2.03 3.00
C ALA A 92 -12.50 2.72 1.67
N ARG A 93 -11.27 3.18 1.56
CA ARG A 93 -10.72 3.76 0.33
C ARG A 93 -9.26 3.35 0.16
N SER A 94 -8.89 2.96 -1.05
CA SER A 94 -7.49 2.79 -1.42
C SER A 94 -6.87 4.12 -1.83
N LEU A 95 -5.60 4.31 -1.47
CA LEU A 95 -4.84 5.51 -1.79
C LEU A 95 -3.52 5.13 -2.44
N LEU A 96 -3.27 5.68 -3.61
CA LEU A 96 -1.99 5.57 -4.29
C LEU A 96 -0.96 6.52 -3.66
N ALA A 97 0.32 6.27 -3.89
CA ALA A 97 1.40 7.04 -3.27
C ALA A 97 1.28 8.55 -3.51
N TRP A 98 0.84 8.97 -4.70
CA TRP A 98 0.69 10.38 -5.04
C TRP A 98 -0.52 11.06 -4.36
N GLN A 99 -1.49 10.29 -3.88
CA GLN A 99 -2.67 10.82 -3.20
C GLN A 99 -2.38 11.20 -1.74
N ILE A 100 -1.37 10.58 -1.15
CA ILE A 100 -0.81 10.99 0.14
C ILE A 100 0.66 11.34 -0.12
N PRO A 101 1.01 12.61 -0.29
CA PRO A 101 2.39 12.99 -0.51
C PRO A 101 3.30 12.51 0.61
N ILE A 102 4.28 11.72 0.25
CA ILE A 102 5.32 11.23 1.15
C ILE A 102 6.64 11.80 0.63
N ILE A 103 7.28 12.60 1.46
CA ILE A 103 8.54 13.23 1.10
C ILE A 103 9.68 12.39 1.68
N THR A 104 10.60 11.99 0.81
CA THR A 104 11.80 11.25 1.19
C THR A 104 13.04 12.10 0.91
N ASP A 105 14.16 11.72 1.53
CA ASP A 105 15.46 12.30 1.16
C ASP A 105 15.95 11.75 -0.19
N ASP A 106 17.10 12.28 -0.66
CA ASP A 106 17.69 11.93 -1.95
C ASP A 106 18.62 10.70 -1.89
N ASP A 107 18.63 9.98 -0.78
CA ASP A 107 19.51 8.82 -0.62
C ASP A 107 18.91 7.60 -1.34
N HIS A 108 19.24 7.49 -2.63
CA HIS A 108 18.78 6.39 -3.47
C HIS A 108 19.21 5.03 -2.91
N GLY A 109 18.26 4.18 -2.60
CA GLY A 109 18.49 2.86 -2.02
C GLY A 109 18.30 2.81 -0.50
N ASN A 110 18.42 3.93 0.21
CA ASN A 110 18.21 4.06 1.64
C ASN A 110 17.32 5.25 2.00
N ALA A 111 16.44 5.64 1.10
CA ALA A 111 15.56 6.80 1.29
C ALA A 111 14.77 6.67 2.60
N ARG A 112 14.80 7.73 3.39
CA ARG A 112 14.05 7.83 4.64
C ARG A 112 12.85 8.73 4.43
N ILE A 113 11.74 8.39 5.09
CA ILE A 113 10.57 9.25 5.08
C ILE A 113 10.85 10.47 5.94
N GLU A 114 10.86 11.65 5.33
CA GLU A 114 11.02 12.93 6.02
C GLU A 114 9.70 13.45 6.54
N SER A 115 8.64 13.32 5.73
CA SER A 115 7.31 13.76 6.13
C SER A 115 6.19 13.02 5.40
N ILE A 116 5.04 12.98 6.04
CA ILE A 116 3.77 12.54 5.46
C ILE A 116 2.77 13.67 5.71
N ASP A 117 1.96 14.00 4.71
CA ASP A 117 0.89 14.99 4.89
C ASP A 117 -0.19 14.43 5.83
N SER A 118 0.01 14.63 7.13
CA SER A 118 -0.91 14.15 8.17
C SER A 118 -2.27 14.81 8.13
N GLN A 119 -2.34 16.06 7.68
CA GLN A 119 -3.60 16.78 7.54
C GLN A 119 -4.45 16.16 6.44
N ARG A 120 -3.85 15.81 5.31
CA ARG A 120 -4.54 15.14 4.20
C ARG A 120 -5.00 13.73 4.60
N LEU A 121 -4.16 13.01 5.33
CA LEU A 121 -4.52 11.71 5.88
C LEU A 121 -5.74 11.79 6.80
N ARG A 122 -5.75 12.75 7.71
CA ARG A 122 -6.88 12.97 8.62
C ARG A 122 -8.16 13.38 7.89
N SER A 123 -8.05 14.20 6.82
CA SER A 123 -9.19 14.55 5.98
C SER A 123 -9.85 13.32 5.35
N TYR A 124 -9.06 12.39 4.85
CA TYR A 124 -9.60 11.11 4.34
C TYR A 124 -10.26 10.29 5.46
N LEU A 125 -9.67 10.27 6.65
CA LEU A 125 -10.21 9.51 7.78
C LEU A 125 -11.49 10.13 8.37
N ASP A 126 -11.78 11.39 8.07
CA ASP A 126 -13.09 11.98 8.40
C ASP A 126 -14.22 11.39 7.56
N GLU A 127 -13.92 10.98 6.34
CA GLU A 127 -14.91 10.38 5.41
C GLU A 127 -14.93 8.86 5.44
N TYR A 128 -13.78 8.23 5.73
CA TYR A 128 -13.61 6.78 5.69
C TYR A 128 -13.14 6.25 7.04
N ASP A 129 -13.49 5.01 7.33
CA ASP A 129 -13.05 4.32 8.54
C ASP A 129 -11.72 3.60 8.34
N VAL A 130 -11.44 3.19 7.10
CA VAL A 130 -10.20 2.49 6.72
C VAL A 130 -9.63 3.12 5.46
N LEU A 131 -8.34 3.44 5.52
CA LEU A 131 -7.55 3.79 4.34
C LEU A 131 -6.59 2.65 4.05
N VAL A 132 -6.53 2.24 2.79
CA VAL A 132 -5.66 1.17 2.33
C VAL A 132 -4.61 1.78 1.41
N ALA A 133 -3.36 1.76 1.84
CA ALA A 133 -2.26 2.45 1.17
C ALA A 133 -1.17 1.47 0.71
N VAL A 134 -0.36 1.92 -0.23
CA VAL A 134 0.79 1.14 -0.69
C VAL A 134 1.89 1.11 0.35
N SER A 135 2.69 0.04 0.34
CA SER A 135 3.85 -0.09 1.22
C SER A 135 4.92 0.94 0.86
N TYR A 136 5.46 1.59 1.89
CA TYR A 136 6.53 2.58 1.73
C TYR A 136 7.89 1.96 1.39
N THR A 137 8.05 0.65 1.52
CA THR A 137 9.32 -0.05 1.27
C THR A 137 9.77 0.02 -0.19
N HIS A 138 8.87 0.34 -1.12
CA HIS A 138 9.16 0.48 -2.55
C HIS A 138 9.16 1.92 -3.04
N LEU A 139 8.97 2.90 -2.14
CA LEU A 139 9.04 4.31 -2.52
C LEU A 139 10.50 4.71 -2.72
N ARG A 140 10.78 5.31 -3.86
CA ARG A 140 12.08 5.83 -4.24
C ARG A 140 12.03 7.34 -4.30
N ALA A 141 13.19 8.00 -4.19
CA ALA A 141 13.24 9.46 -4.25
C ALA A 141 12.64 10.03 -5.54
N HIS A 142 12.77 9.35 -6.66
CA HIS A 142 12.20 9.76 -7.94
C HIS A 142 10.69 9.53 -8.06
N GLU A 143 10.08 8.76 -7.17
CA GLU A 143 8.62 8.53 -7.13
C GLU A 143 7.91 9.57 -6.26
N THR A 144 8.66 10.33 -5.51
CA THR A 144 8.13 11.42 -4.66
C THR A 144 8.23 12.74 -5.41
N VAL A 145 7.20 13.50 -5.34
CA VAL A 145 7.15 14.79 -6.01
C VAL A 145 7.12 15.91 -4.99
#